data_a76748fb669208ce004b67cead597953
#
_entry.id   a76748fb669208ce004b67cead597953
#
_cell.length_a   1.000
_cell.length_b   1.000
_cell.length_c   1.000
_cell.angle_alpha   90.00
_cell.angle_beta   90.00
_cell.angle_gamma   90.00
#
_symmetry.space_group_name_H-M   'P 1'
#
loop_
_entity.id
_entity.type
_entity.pdbx_description
1 polymer ?
#
loop_
_entity_poly.entity_id
_entity_poly.type
_entity_poly.pdbx_seq_one_letter_code
_entity_poly.pdbx_strand_id
1 'polypeptide(L)'
;LGVLYGLYRADPWADKDEKTGIVLELSAKAYNIVQKYVIDHSRLGIPMMMSTECPHGHQALGGGLLPVNLAAGATFDPELLSEGYKACGKQLKSGHVDLALMSALDMARDPRWGRSEECYSEDPCLAASMAKAAVTGMQSTGVGSVAKHFCAQGETTGGVNASAARIGEWELREIHFPSAKACCEAGVEGIMAAYNEIDGVYCHRNAWLLRDVLRGEMGFDGIVMADGLAVDFLKNTEGDTLHAGVAARKAGVDVSLWDEAFSRLGEAVEQGLLDESEIDESVLKVLKLKFEKGLFEHPYICLLYT
;
A
#
# COMPACT_ATOMS: atom_id res chain seq x y z
N LEU A 1 -2.05 -14.80 -9.20
CA LEU A 1 -1.99 -13.99 -7.98
C LEU A 1 -0.86 -12.97 -8.09
N GLY A 2 -1.18 -11.68 -7.97
CA GLY A 2 -0.18 -10.59 -8.03
C GLY A 2 0.57 -10.47 -6.72
N VAL A 3 -0.16 -10.10 -5.67
CA VAL A 3 0.32 -9.86 -4.32
C VAL A 3 -0.52 -10.66 -3.33
N LEU A 4 0.09 -11.31 -2.35
CA LEU A 4 -0.56 -11.88 -1.19
C LEU A 4 -0.40 -10.93 0.00
N TYR A 5 -1.51 -10.60 0.65
CA TYR A 5 -1.52 -9.69 1.79
C TYR A 5 -1.75 -10.43 3.10
N GLY A 6 -1.07 -9.98 4.14
CA GLY A 6 -1.45 -10.23 5.53
C GLY A 6 -1.16 -11.63 6.07
N LEU A 7 -0.33 -12.46 5.41
CA LEU A 7 0.00 -13.81 5.90
C LEU A 7 0.52 -13.78 7.35
N TYR A 8 1.30 -12.77 7.72
CA TYR A 8 1.90 -12.61 9.04
C TYR A 8 1.14 -11.65 9.95
N ARG A 9 0.07 -11.01 9.45
CA ARG A 9 -0.62 -9.96 10.17
C ARG A 9 -1.13 -10.41 11.53
N ALA A 10 -0.72 -9.70 12.58
CA ALA A 10 -1.09 -9.95 13.97
C ALA A 10 -1.27 -8.64 14.75
N ASP A 11 -1.89 -7.65 14.11
CA ASP A 11 -2.32 -6.41 14.76
C ASP A 11 -3.62 -6.63 15.56
N PRO A 12 -4.09 -5.64 16.35
CA PRO A 12 -5.33 -5.74 17.09
C PRO A 12 -6.58 -6.08 16.27
N TRP A 13 -6.60 -5.71 14.98
CA TRP A 13 -7.71 -6.01 14.07
C TRP A 13 -7.72 -7.47 13.62
N ALA A 14 -6.55 -8.12 13.56
CA ALA A 14 -6.42 -9.49 13.12
C ALA A 14 -6.74 -10.50 14.23
N ASP A 15 -6.72 -10.07 15.50
CA ASP A 15 -6.98 -10.89 16.70
C ASP A 15 -6.20 -12.22 16.68
N LYS A 16 -4.89 -12.13 16.38
CA LYS A 16 -3.99 -13.28 16.30
C LYS A 16 -3.05 -13.33 17.51
N ASP A 17 -2.89 -14.52 18.06
CA ASP A 17 -1.95 -14.86 19.12
C ASP A 17 -0.97 -15.96 18.68
N GLU A 18 -0.08 -16.38 19.55
CA GLU A 18 0.91 -17.44 19.26
C GLU A 18 0.30 -18.80 18.89
N LYS A 19 -1.00 -19.03 19.20
CA LYS A 19 -1.73 -20.28 18.88
C LYS A 19 -2.44 -20.20 17.54
N THR A 20 -2.83 -19.01 17.11
CA THR A 20 -3.70 -18.79 15.94
C THR A 20 -3.00 -18.05 14.80
N GLY A 21 -1.84 -17.43 15.07
CA GLY A 21 -1.03 -16.70 14.10
C GLY A 21 0.25 -17.43 13.73
N ILE A 22 1.07 -16.80 12.89
CA ILE A 22 2.38 -17.30 12.47
C ILE A 22 3.44 -16.56 13.28
N VAL A 23 4.13 -17.29 14.16
CA VAL A 23 5.28 -16.74 14.89
C VAL A 23 6.48 -16.59 13.97
N LEU A 24 7.39 -15.69 14.30
CA LEU A 24 8.52 -15.31 13.45
C LEU A 24 9.37 -16.49 13.00
N GLU A 25 9.59 -17.47 13.86
CA GLU A 25 10.37 -18.69 13.59
C GLU A 25 9.72 -19.58 12.52
N LEU A 26 8.41 -19.48 12.33
CA LEU A 26 7.67 -20.24 11.33
C LEU A 26 7.44 -19.46 10.04
N SER A 27 7.75 -18.16 9.99
CA SER A 27 7.42 -17.28 8.87
C SER A 27 7.99 -17.77 7.53
N ALA A 28 9.30 -18.09 7.51
CA ALA A 28 9.98 -18.58 6.32
C ALA A 28 9.39 -19.91 5.80
N LYS A 29 9.04 -20.82 6.71
CA LYS A 29 8.40 -22.10 6.35
C LYS A 29 6.99 -21.88 5.80
N ALA A 30 6.21 -21.03 6.44
CA ALA A 30 4.85 -20.68 5.99
C ALA A 30 4.89 -20.02 4.61
N TYR A 31 5.80 -19.05 4.41
CA TYR A 31 6.00 -18.43 3.10
C TYR A 31 6.30 -19.48 2.03
N ASN A 32 7.28 -20.36 2.24
CA ASN A 32 7.69 -21.36 1.26
C ASN A 32 6.55 -22.33 0.89
N ILE A 33 5.72 -22.70 1.87
CA ILE A 33 4.54 -23.57 1.63
C ILE A 33 3.54 -22.84 0.71
N VAL A 34 3.20 -21.59 1.03
CA VAL A 34 2.23 -20.81 0.25
C VAL A 34 2.78 -20.49 -1.14
N GLN A 35 4.05 -20.08 -1.22
CA GLN A 35 4.70 -19.78 -2.51
C GLN A 35 4.74 -21.01 -3.42
N LYS A 36 5.09 -22.17 -2.87
CA LYS A 36 5.08 -23.43 -3.61
C LYS A 36 3.67 -23.76 -4.11
N TYR A 37 2.66 -23.59 -3.25
CA TYR A 37 1.28 -23.82 -3.64
C TYR A 37 0.86 -22.91 -4.80
N VAL A 38 1.19 -21.61 -4.74
CA VAL A 38 0.87 -20.65 -5.80
C VAL A 38 1.55 -21.04 -7.11
N ILE A 39 2.84 -21.40 -7.08
CA ILE A 39 3.59 -21.78 -8.29
C ILE A 39 3.01 -23.07 -8.90
N ASP A 40 2.76 -24.09 -8.08
CA ASP A 40 2.33 -25.41 -8.56
C ASP A 40 0.87 -25.42 -9.08
N HIS A 41 0.00 -24.52 -8.55
CA HIS A 41 -1.44 -24.55 -8.84
C HIS A 41 -1.94 -23.36 -9.65
N SER A 42 -1.09 -22.37 -9.97
CA SER A 42 -1.49 -21.30 -10.88
C SER A 42 -1.17 -21.65 -12.35
N ARG A 43 -1.98 -21.10 -13.27
CA ARG A 43 -1.88 -21.39 -14.72
C ARG A 43 -0.49 -21.17 -15.31
N LEU A 44 0.22 -20.17 -14.83
CA LEU A 44 1.51 -19.73 -15.39
C LEU A 44 2.69 -20.01 -14.45
N GLY A 45 2.47 -20.51 -13.24
CA GLY A 45 3.53 -20.75 -12.27
C GLY A 45 4.28 -19.47 -11.83
N ILE A 46 3.65 -18.30 -11.95
CA ILE A 46 4.28 -17.02 -11.58
C ILE A 46 4.31 -16.88 -10.05
N PRO A 47 5.49 -16.61 -9.44
CA PRO A 47 5.60 -16.40 -8.01
C PRO A 47 4.74 -15.22 -7.53
N MET A 48 4.20 -15.32 -6.31
CA MET A 48 3.52 -14.19 -5.67
C MET A 48 4.51 -13.23 -5.04
N MET A 49 4.14 -11.95 -4.92
CA MET A 49 4.75 -11.03 -3.97
C MET A 49 4.05 -11.14 -2.61
N MET A 50 4.78 -10.93 -1.52
CA MET A 50 4.24 -10.87 -0.17
C MET A 50 4.15 -9.42 0.29
N SER A 51 2.98 -8.98 0.76
CA SER A 51 2.81 -7.69 1.41
C SER A 51 2.30 -7.84 2.85
N THR A 52 2.69 -6.90 3.72
CA THR A 52 2.26 -6.88 5.11
C THR A 52 2.12 -5.46 5.64
N GLU A 53 1.35 -5.32 6.73
CA GLU A 53 1.23 -4.04 7.43
C GLU A 53 2.54 -3.68 8.13
N CYS A 54 2.98 -2.45 7.91
CA CYS A 54 4.15 -1.85 8.53
C CYS A 54 3.94 -0.34 8.77
N PRO A 55 2.84 0.08 9.41
CA PRO A 55 2.56 1.50 9.62
C PRO A 55 3.64 2.18 10.48
N HIS A 56 4.15 1.48 11.50
CA HIS A 56 5.25 1.90 12.37
C HIS A 56 6.04 0.68 12.87
N GLY A 57 6.47 -0.19 11.96
CA GLY A 57 7.14 -1.46 12.26
C GLY A 57 6.32 -2.67 11.80
N HIS A 58 6.89 -3.86 11.94
CA HIS A 58 6.29 -5.10 11.42
C HIS A 58 5.13 -5.58 12.30
N GLN A 59 3.91 -5.45 11.83
CA GLN A 59 2.67 -5.85 12.51
C GLN A 59 2.45 -7.38 12.44
N ALA A 60 3.39 -8.12 13.04
CA ALA A 60 3.37 -9.58 13.12
C ALA A 60 3.77 -10.05 14.51
N LEU A 61 3.47 -11.31 14.84
CA LEU A 61 3.91 -11.92 16.11
C LEU A 61 5.45 -11.97 16.16
N GLY A 62 6.02 -11.36 17.20
CA GLY A 62 7.47 -11.19 17.33
C GLY A 62 8.06 -10.10 16.42
N GLY A 63 7.23 -9.35 15.72
CA GLY A 63 7.65 -8.20 14.91
C GLY A 63 8.16 -7.03 15.76
N GLY A 64 9.25 -6.38 15.31
CA GLY A 64 9.75 -5.15 15.92
C GLY A 64 8.84 -3.96 15.57
N LEU A 65 8.38 -3.27 16.59
CA LEU A 65 7.58 -2.06 16.44
C LEU A 65 8.43 -0.82 16.75
N LEU A 66 8.25 0.21 15.96
CA LEU A 66 8.69 1.56 16.23
C LEU A 66 7.60 2.29 17.05
N PRO A 67 7.92 3.43 17.68
CA PRO A 67 6.88 4.32 18.18
C PRO A 67 5.87 4.67 17.08
N VAL A 68 4.62 4.93 17.44
CA VAL A 68 3.61 5.38 16.48
C VAL A 68 4.11 6.62 15.73
N ASN A 69 3.67 6.81 14.50
CA ASN A 69 4.24 7.84 13.61
C ASN A 69 4.18 9.25 14.19
N LEU A 70 3.11 9.58 14.93
CA LEU A 70 3.01 10.89 15.58
C LEU A 70 4.11 11.12 16.63
N ALA A 71 4.47 10.07 17.40
CA ALA A 71 5.58 10.13 18.33
C ALA A 71 6.94 10.15 17.60
N ALA A 72 7.07 9.43 16.49
CA ALA A 72 8.27 9.48 15.64
C ALA A 72 8.44 10.89 15.03
N GLY A 73 7.37 11.51 14.53
CA GLY A 73 7.39 12.88 14.02
C GLY A 73 7.81 13.92 15.08
N ALA A 74 7.38 13.72 16.32
CA ALA A 74 7.75 14.60 17.44
C ALA A 74 9.25 14.57 17.79
N THR A 75 10.03 13.66 17.22
CA THR A 75 11.50 13.65 17.36
C THR A 75 12.17 14.72 16.50
N PHE A 76 11.53 15.16 15.41
CA PHE A 76 12.12 16.01 14.37
C PHE A 76 13.44 15.47 13.82
N ASP A 77 13.62 14.15 13.82
CA ASP A 77 14.85 13.45 13.42
C ASP A 77 14.56 12.42 12.30
N PRO A 78 14.58 12.86 11.03
CA PRO A 78 14.37 11.96 9.88
C PRO A 78 15.45 10.88 9.76
N GLU A 79 16.71 11.16 10.14
CA GLU A 79 17.81 10.21 10.07
C GLU A 79 17.58 9.05 11.03
N LEU A 80 17.16 9.34 12.26
CA LEU A 80 16.81 8.31 13.26
C LEU A 80 15.65 7.44 12.76
N LEU A 81 14.62 8.06 12.15
CA LEU A 81 13.49 7.33 11.59
C LEU A 81 13.93 6.42 10.44
N SER A 82 14.81 6.89 9.56
CA SER A 82 15.36 6.09 8.46
C SER A 82 16.09 4.86 8.96
N GLU A 83 16.94 4.97 9.99
CA GLU A 83 17.62 3.84 10.61
C GLU A 83 16.62 2.87 11.28
N GLY A 84 15.57 3.40 11.91
CA GLY A 84 14.49 2.58 12.47
C GLY A 84 13.81 1.73 11.39
N TYR A 85 13.39 2.34 10.28
CA TYR A 85 12.77 1.61 9.17
C TYR A 85 13.73 0.66 8.44
N LYS A 86 15.01 0.97 8.40
CA LYS A 86 16.03 0.05 7.91
C LYS A 86 16.16 -1.20 8.81
N ALA A 87 16.04 -1.05 10.12
CA ALA A 87 15.99 -2.19 11.03
C ALA A 87 14.74 -3.04 10.80
N CYS A 88 13.55 -2.41 10.68
CA CYS A 88 12.32 -3.08 10.32
C CYS A 88 12.41 -3.79 8.97
N GLY A 89 12.97 -3.14 7.95
CA GLY A 89 13.14 -3.71 6.62
C GLY A 89 14.02 -4.97 6.60
N LYS A 90 15.07 -5.02 7.41
CA LYS A 90 15.89 -6.24 7.58
C LYS A 90 15.06 -7.39 8.16
N GLN A 91 14.20 -7.10 9.13
CA GLN A 91 13.30 -8.10 9.70
C GLN A 91 12.28 -8.59 8.69
N LEU A 92 11.62 -7.66 7.96
CA LEU A 92 10.70 -8.00 6.88
C LEU A 92 11.38 -8.86 5.80
N LYS A 93 12.60 -8.50 5.41
CA LYS A 93 13.38 -9.25 4.42
C LYS A 93 13.65 -10.68 4.86
N SER A 94 13.92 -10.92 6.15
CA SER A 94 14.12 -12.27 6.67
C SER A 94 12.85 -13.14 6.57
N GLY A 95 11.66 -12.54 6.65
CA GLY A 95 10.37 -13.19 6.41
C GLY A 95 9.95 -13.21 4.94
N HIS A 96 10.83 -12.78 4.02
CA HIS A 96 10.54 -12.66 2.58
C HIS A 96 9.32 -11.80 2.27
N VAL A 97 9.17 -10.70 2.99
CA VAL A 97 8.21 -9.66 2.64
C VAL A 97 8.81 -8.80 1.52
N ASP A 98 8.05 -8.63 0.45
CA ASP A 98 8.47 -7.85 -0.72
C ASP A 98 8.00 -6.40 -0.63
N LEU A 99 6.81 -6.18 -0.04
CA LEU A 99 6.16 -4.87 0.07
C LEU A 99 5.68 -4.59 1.49
N ALA A 100 6.12 -3.49 2.07
CA ALA A 100 5.64 -2.96 3.35
C ALA A 100 4.57 -1.89 3.11
N LEU A 101 3.37 -2.07 3.70
CA LEU A 101 2.32 -1.05 3.67
C LEU A 101 2.59 -0.05 4.80
N MET A 102 3.01 1.16 4.42
CA MET A 102 3.55 2.17 5.33
C MET A 102 2.64 3.39 5.41
N SER A 103 2.17 3.74 6.61
CA SER A 103 1.37 4.95 6.84
C SER A 103 2.28 6.18 6.81
N ALA A 104 2.41 6.81 5.64
CA ALA A 104 3.37 7.87 5.40
C ALA A 104 2.77 9.16 4.80
N LEU A 105 1.52 9.11 4.32
CA LEU A 105 0.97 10.19 3.51
C LEU A 105 -0.08 11.06 4.22
N ASP A 106 -0.74 10.51 5.24
CA ASP A 106 -1.81 11.22 5.93
C ASP A 106 -1.30 12.32 6.86
N MET A 107 -2.10 13.39 6.94
CA MET A 107 -1.83 14.55 7.79
C MET A 107 -2.71 14.52 9.04
N ALA A 108 -2.15 14.87 10.19
CA ALA A 108 -2.88 14.95 11.46
C ALA A 108 -3.76 16.21 11.54
N ARG A 109 -4.76 16.34 10.66
CA ARG A 109 -5.61 17.54 10.53
C ARG A 109 -6.84 17.50 11.44
N ASP A 110 -7.49 16.35 11.54
CA ASP A 110 -8.63 16.17 12.45
C ASP A 110 -8.26 15.18 13.57
N PRO A 111 -8.10 15.66 14.83
CA PRO A 111 -7.71 14.82 15.95
C PRO A 111 -8.77 13.80 16.37
N ARG A 112 -9.99 13.88 15.81
CA ARG A 112 -11.07 12.90 16.06
C ARG A 112 -10.90 11.65 15.18
N TRP A 113 -10.06 11.72 14.14
CA TRP A 113 -9.78 10.56 13.29
C TRP A 113 -9.05 9.48 14.08
N GLY A 114 -9.64 8.28 14.15
CA GLY A 114 -9.14 7.18 14.98
C GLY A 114 -7.78 6.61 14.56
N ARG A 115 -7.18 7.10 13.47
CA ARG A 115 -5.86 6.70 12.95
C ARG A 115 -4.85 7.87 12.96
N SER A 116 -5.10 8.91 13.75
CA SER A 116 -4.21 10.08 13.82
C SER A 116 -2.78 9.71 14.26
N GLU A 117 -2.61 8.63 15.04
CA GLU A 117 -1.30 8.13 15.41
C GLU A 117 -0.45 7.63 14.22
N GLU A 118 -1.08 7.30 13.09
CA GLU A 118 -0.39 6.91 11.87
C GLU A 118 0.19 8.10 11.10
N CYS A 119 -0.16 9.34 11.44
CA CYS A 119 0.37 10.55 10.82
C CYS A 119 1.68 10.98 11.47
N TYR A 120 2.66 11.43 10.67
CA TYR A 120 3.89 11.98 11.23
C TYR A 120 3.71 13.36 11.85
N SER A 121 2.84 14.22 11.28
CA SER A 121 2.66 15.61 11.72
C SER A 121 1.39 16.23 11.18
N GLU A 122 1.01 17.37 11.74
CA GLU A 122 0.08 18.33 11.14
C GLU A 122 0.78 19.31 10.17
N ASP A 123 2.12 19.39 10.25
CA ASP A 123 2.95 20.23 9.36
C ASP A 123 3.37 19.43 8.12
N PRO A 124 3.01 19.87 6.90
CA PRO A 124 3.30 19.14 5.67
C PRO A 124 4.80 19.06 5.36
N CYS A 125 5.61 20.01 5.82
CA CYS A 125 7.05 20.00 5.59
C CYS A 125 7.74 18.91 6.42
N LEU A 126 7.38 18.83 7.72
CA LEU A 126 7.88 17.78 8.61
C LEU A 126 7.38 16.41 8.15
N ALA A 127 6.07 16.26 7.84
CA ALA A 127 5.50 15.02 7.37
C ALA A 127 6.20 14.52 6.10
N ALA A 128 6.45 15.39 5.12
CA ALA A 128 7.15 15.04 3.89
C ALA A 128 8.60 14.58 4.15
N SER A 129 9.32 15.26 5.05
CA SER A 129 10.68 14.87 5.43
C SER A 129 10.73 13.50 6.09
N MET A 130 9.82 13.25 7.04
CA MET A 130 9.70 11.96 7.74
C MET A 130 9.27 10.83 6.80
N ALA A 131 8.29 11.08 5.93
CA ALA A 131 7.82 10.11 4.94
C ALA A 131 8.94 9.68 3.97
N LYS A 132 9.71 10.64 3.45
CA LYS A 132 10.89 10.39 2.61
C LYS A 132 11.93 9.52 3.32
N ALA A 133 12.22 9.85 4.58
CA ALA A 133 13.18 9.12 5.40
C ALA A 133 12.74 7.67 5.65
N ALA A 134 11.46 7.48 5.99
CA ALA A 134 10.87 6.15 6.22
C ALA A 134 10.96 5.26 4.97
N VAL A 135 10.54 5.78 3.80
CA VAL A 135 10.63 5.07 2.52
C VAL A 135 12.08 4.73 2.17
N THR A 136 12.99 5.70 2.30
CA THR A 136 14.42 5.49 2.02
C THR A 136 15.02 4.40 2.92
N GLY A 137 14.73 4.45 4.23
CA GLY A 137 15.20 3.47 5.19
C GLY A 137 14.70 2.05 4.85
N MET A 138 13.40 1.90 4.61
CA MET A 138 12.80 0.61 4.25
C MET A 138 13.39 0.06 2.95
N GLN A 139 13.36 0.83 1.88
CA GLN A 139 13.80 0.36 0.55
C GLN A 139 15.30 0.09 0.46
N SER A 140 16.12 0.68 1.34
CA SER A 140 17.56 0.37 1.44
C SER A 140 17.86 -1.10 1.75
N THR A 141 16.87 -1.86 2.23
CA THR A 141 16.98 -3.29 2.56
C THR A 141 16.53 -4.21 1.41
N GLY A 142 15.99 -3.65 0.32
CA GLY A 142 15.38 -4.39 -0.79
C GLY A 142 13.90 -4.73 -0.57
N VAL A 143 13.30 -4.34 0.57
CA VAL A 143 11.84 -4.38 0.77
C VAL A 143 11.24 -3.11 0.19
N GLY A 144 10.25 -3.24 -0.69
CA GLY A 144 9.54 -2.11 -1.27
C GLY A 144 8.57 -1.47 -0.29
N SER A 145 8.28 -0.21 -0.53
CA SER A 145 7.30 0.55 0.26
C SER A 145 6.04 0.79 -0.57
N VAL A 146 4.87 0.58 0.04
CA VAL A 146 3.59 1.09 -0.45
C VAL A 146 3.15 2.19 0.52
N ALA A 147 3.35 3.44 0.12
CA ALA A 147 2.98 4.59 0.95
C ALA A 147 1.47 4.82 0.92
N LYS A 148 0.88 5.03 2.09
CA LYS A 148 -0.58 5.16 2.25
C LYS A 148 -0.95 6.31 3.18
N HIS A 149 -2.11 6.95 3.01
CA HIS A 149 -3.11 6.77 1.96
C HIS A 149 -3.12 7.99 1.05
N PHE A 150 -3.32 7.79 -0.23
CA PHE A 150 -3.36 8.89 -1.21
C PHE A 150 -4.80 9.12 -1.65
N CYS A 151 -5.48 10.21 -1.19
CA CYS A 151 -4.96 11.19 -0.25
C CYS A 151 -6.06 11.73 0.67
N ALA A 152 -5.61 12.47 1.68
CA ALA A 152 -6.46 13.24 2.59
C ALA A 152 -7.41 12.40 3.48
N GLN A 153 -7.06 11.15 3.79
CA GLN A 153 -7.89 10.30 4.66
C GLN A 153 -7.89 10.80 6.10
N GLY A 154 -6.84 11.51 6.53
CA GLY A 154 -6.75 12.12 7.88
C GLY A 154 -7.56 13.41 8.04
N GLU A 155 -8.23 13.91 6.98
CA GLU A 155 -9.03 15.14 7.01
C GLU A 155 -10.47 14.91 6.55
N THR A 156 -11.01 13.74 6.82
CA THR A 156 -12.39 13.39 6.46
C THR A 156 -13.39 14.06 7.40
N THR A 157 -14.59 14.30 6.88
CA THR A 157 -15.66 15.02 7.60
C THR A 157 -15.97 14.37 8.96
N GLY A 158 -15.81 15.15 10.02
CA GLY A 158 -16.08 14.71 11.40
C GLY A 158 -15.05 13.72 11.97
N GLY A 159 -13.92 13.52 11.29
CA GLY A 159 -12.91 12.51 11.67
C GLY A 159 -13.39 11.07 11.45
N VAL A 160 -14.48 10.88 10.71
CA VAL A 160 -15.00 9.53 10.42
C VAL A 160 -14.20 8.91 9.29
N ASN A 161 -13.53 7.79 9.57
CA ASN A 161 -12.71 7.09 8.58
C ASN A 161 -13.53 6.75 7.33
N ALA A 162 -12.96 6.99 6.15
CA ALA A 162 -13.60 6.79 4.84
C ALA A 162 -14.78 7.71 4.51
N SER A 163 -15.10 8.72 5.33
CA SER A 163 -16.08 9.74 4.96
C SER A 163 -15.48 10.74 3.95
N ALA A 164 -16.33 11.58 3.35
CA ALA A 164 -15.90 12.55 2.34
C ALA A 164 -14.94 13.60 2.91
N ALA A 165 -13.85 13.88 2.21
CA ALA A 165 -12.99 15.03 2.43
C ALA A 165 -13.44 16.17 1.51
N ARG A 166 -13.87 17.30 2.11
CA ARG A 166 -14.33 18.48 1.36
C ARG A 166 -13.20 19.50 1.24
N ILE A 167 -12.27 19.20 0.35
CA ILE A 167 -11.00 19.90 0.23
C ILE A 167 -10.85 20.37 -1.21
N GLY A 168 -10.51 21.65 -1.41
CA GLY A 168 -10.21 22.19 -2.72
C GLY A 168 -8.79 21.85 -3.20
N GLU A 169 -8.54 21.98 -4.50
CA GLU A 169 -7.25 21.66 -5.12
C GLU A 169 -6.08 22.42 -4.49
N TRP A 170 -6.28 23.70 -4.11
CA TRP A 170 -5.25 24.50 -3.46
C TRP A 170 -4.76 23.84 -2.16
N GLU A 171 -5.68 23.45 -1.29
CA GLU A 171 -5.36 22.83 -0.01
C GLU A 171 -4.74 21.43 -0.19
N LEU A 172 -5.20 20.67 -1.19
CA LEU A 172 -4.55 19.40 -1.55
C LEU A 172 -3.07 19.60 -1.89
N ARG A 173 -2.76 20.63 -2.70
CA ARG A 173 -1.40 20.91 -3.14
C ARG A 173 -0.49 21.42 -2.02
N GLU A 174 -1.03 22.24 -1.11
CA GLU A 174 -0.26 22.82 -0.02
C GLU A 174 -0.03 21.84 1.14
N ILE A 175 -1.00 20.95 1.41
CA ILE A 175 -1.02 20.16 2.64
C ILE A 175 -0.87 18.66 2.38
N HIS A 176 -1.63 18.08 1.43
CA HIS A 176 -1.74 16.62 1.29
C HIS A 176 -0.80 16.02 0.24
N PHE A 177 -0.37 16.79 -0.75
CA PHE A 177 0.54 16.31 -1.79
C PHE A 177 2.03 16.30 -1.42
N PRO A 178 2.54 17.15 -0.51
CA PRO A 178 3.97 17.21 -0.21
C PRO A 178 4.56 15.87 0.23
N SER A 179 3.88 15.12 1.10
CA SER A 179 4.36 13.79 1.55
C SER A 179 4.41 12.78 0.41
N ALA A 180 3.39 12.75 -0.46
CA ALA A 180 3.37 11.87 -1.61
C ALA A 180 4.47 12.21 -2.62
N LYS A 181 4.66 13.50 -2.90
CA LYS A 181 5.75 13.99 -3.77
C LYS A 181 7.12 13.60 -3.23
N ALA A 182 7.35 13.77 -1.92
CA ALA A 182 8.60 13.39 -1.28
C ALA A 182 8.85 11.86 -1.34
N CYS A 183 7.80 11.04 -1.21
CA CYS A 183 7.89 9.59 -1.40
C CYS A 183 8.20 9.23 -2.86
N CYS A 184 7.58 9.89 -3.85
CA CYS A 184 7.90 9.70 -5.27
C CYS A 184 9.36 10.06 -5.57
N GLU A 185 9.87 11.17 -5.04
CA GLU A 185 11.28 11.56 -5.16
C GLU A 185 12.24 10.56 -4.50
N ALA A 186 11.79 9.82 -3.47
CA ALA A 186 12.54 8.73 -2.85
C ALA A 186 12.45 7.42 -3.64
N GLY A 187 11.73 7.38 -4.76
CA GLY A 187 11.55 6.18 -5.57
C GLY A 187 10.62 5.16 -4.94
N VAL A 188 9.53 5.58 -4.28
CA VAL A 188 8.55 4.67 -3.69
C VAL A 188 7.98 3.72 -4.72
N GLU A 189 7.91 2.42 -4.41
CA GLU A 189 7.50 1.37 -5.36
C GLU A 189 5.98 1.23 -5.48
N GLY A 190 5.23 1.65 -4.47
CA GLY A 190 3.77 1.61 -4.48
C GLY A 190 3.15 2.78 -3.74
N ILE A 191 1.94 3.15 -4.15
CA ILE A 191 1.08 4.09 -3.44
C ILE A 191 -0.31 3.48 -3.31
N MET A 192 -0.90 3.56 -2.11
CA MET A 192 -2.25 3.08 -1.85
C MET A 192 -3.23 4.24 -1.92
N ALA A 193 -4.26 4.09 -2.78
CA ALA A 193 -5.35 5.06 -2.86
C ALA A 193 -6.19 5.05 -1.57
N ALA A 194 -6.65 6.22 -1.15
CA ALA A 194 -7.41 6.39 0.08
C ALA A 194 -8.89 6.02 -0.08
N TYR A 195 -9.53 5.60 1.01
CA TYR A 195 -10.96 5.23 1.02
C TYR A 195 -11.93 6.36 0.69
N ASN A 196 -11.56 7.59 1.06
CA ASN A 196 -12.46 8.72 1.07
C ASN A 196 -12.74 9.29 -0.33
N GLU A 197 -13.79 10.08 -0.39
CA GLU A 197 -14.06 10.98 -1.50
C GLU A 197 -13.27 12.29 -1.30
N ILE A 198 -12.85 12.88 -2.42
CA ILE A 198 -12.39 14.26 -2.49
C ILE A 198 -13.41 15.02 -3.33
N ASP A 199 -14.10 15.97 -2.73
CA ASP A 199 -15.12 16.80 -3.36
C ASP A 199 -16.15 15.97 -4.18
N GLY A 200 -16.61 14.86 -3.59
CA GLY A 200 -17.63 13.97 -4.17
C GLY A 200 -17.10 12.91 -5.13
N VAL A 201 -15.77 12.79 -5.31
CA VAL A 201 -15.14 11.74 -6.15
C VAL A 201 -14.27 10.83 -5.29
N TYR A 202 -14.59 9.54 -5.21
CA TYR A 202 -13.75 8.56 -4.52
C TYR A 202 -12.34 8.54 -5.08
N CYS A 203 -11.32 8.50 -4.23
CA CYS A 203 -9.92 8.49 -4.66
C CYS A 203 -9.62 7.34 -5.64
N HIS A 204 -10.23 6.17 -5.46
CA HIS A 204 -10.07 5.00 -6.33
C HIS A 204 -10.66 5.15 -7.74
N ARG A 205 -11.55 6.12 -7.97
CA ARG A 205 -12.10 6.43 -9.29
C ARG A 205 -11.68 7.81 -9.83
N ASN A 206 -10.78 8.48 -9.12
CA ASN A 206 -10.36 9.84 -9.45
C ASN A 206 -9.15 9.81 -10.40
N ALA A 207 -9.44 9.81 -11.71
CA ALA A 207 -8.39 9.80 -12.74
C ALA A 207 -7.48 11.03 -12.67
N TRP A 208 -8.04 12.22 -12.38
CA TRP A 208 -7.23 13.41 -12.15
C TRP A 208 -6.19 13.18 -11.04
N LEU A 209 -6.62 12.63 -9.90
CA LEU A 209 -5.74 12.38 -8.77
C LEU A 209 -4.65 11.35 -9.09
N LEU A 210 -5.04 10.19 -9.67
CA LEU A 210 -4.12 9.06 -9.84
C LEU A 210 -3.31 9.11 -11.15
N ARG A 211 -3.86 9.67 -12.23
CA ARG A 211 -3.16 9.76 -13.51
C ARG A 211 -2.50 11.12 -13.71
N ASP A 212 -3.26 12.22 -13.60
CA ASP A 212 -2.72 13.53 -13.95
C ASP A 212 -1.77 14.04 -12.85
N VAL A 213 -2.20 14.01 -11.57
CA VAL A 213 -1.38 14.50 -10.46
C VAL A 213 -0.29 13.48 -10.10
N LEU A 214 -0.68 12.25 -9.70
CA LEU A 214 0.30 11.29 -9.16
C LEU A 214 1.30 10.85 -10.22
N ARG A 215 0.82 10.38 -11.38
CA ARG A 215 1.73 9.92 -12.44
C ARG A 215 2.30 11.06 -13.29
N GLY A 216 1.45 12.01 -13.67
CA GLY A 216 1.85 13.12 -14.55
C GLY A 216 2.73 14.15 -13.85
N GLU A 217 2.24 14.77 -12.78
CA GLU A 217 2.95 15.87 -12.12
C GLU A 217 4.04 15.40 -11.15
N MET A 218 3.77 14.32 -10.36
CA MET A 218 4.73 13.80 -9.38
C MET A 218 5.71 12.78 -9.98
N GLY A 219 5.48 12.31 -11.21
CA GLY A 219 6.36 11.37 -11.93
C GLY A 219 6.37 9.95 -11.36
N PHE A 220 5.29 9.52 -10.69
CA PHE A 220 5.19 8.18 -10.11
C PHE A 220 5.00 7.11 -11.18
N ASP A 221 5.88 6.10 -11.23
CA ASP A 221 5.84 4.98 -12.19
C ASP A 221 5.60 3.60 -11.54
N GLY A 222 5.47 3.54 -10.21
CA GLY A 222 5.18 2.34 -9.45
C GLY A 222 3.73 1.85 -9.56
N ILE A 223 3.35 0.90 -8.69
CA ILE A 223 1.99 0.36 -8.62
C ILE A 223 1.07 1.24 -7.77
N VAL A 224 -0.15 1.49 -8.26
CA VAL A 224 -1.24 2.03 -7.43
C VAL A 224 -2.05 0.86 -6.89
N MET A 225 -2.03 0.70 -5.56
CA MET A 225 -2.78 -0.34 -4.86
C MET A 225 -4.09 0.24 -4.32
N ALA A 226 -5.18 -0.53 -4.40
CA ALA A 226 -6.41 -0.19 -3.69
C ALA A 226 -6.26 -0.45 -2.19
N ASP A 227 -6.97 0.28 -1.35
CA ASP A 227 -7.18 -0.11 0.05
C ASP A 227 -8.22 -1.24 0.13
N GLY A 228 -8.26 -1.96 1.24
CA GLY A 228 -9.03 -3.19 1.38
C GLY A 228 -10.52 -3.02 1.07
N LEU A 229 -11.04 -3.76 0.08
CA LEU A 229 -12.43 -3.70 -0.39
C LEU A 229 -12.88 -2.33 -0.92
N ALA A 230 -11.98 -1.37 -1.11
CA ALA A 230 -12.36 0.00 -1.48
C ALA A 230 -12.91 0.10 -2.90
N VAL A 231 -12.46 -0.76 -3.81
CA VAL A 231 -13.03 -0.80 -5.17
C VAL A 231 -14.46 -1.34 -5.13
N ASP A 232 -14.75 -2.35 -4.31
CA ASP A 232 -16.11 -2.89 -4.18
C ASP A 232 -17.11 -1.86 -3.61
N PHE A 233 -16.65 -0.89 -2.81
CA PHE A 233 -17.51 0.21 -2.35
C PHE A 233 -17.96 1.12 -3.47
N LEU A 234 -17.21 1.23 -4.56
CA LEU A 234 -17.61 2.01 -5.73
C LEU A 234 -18.91 1.50 -6.38
N LYS A 235 -19.35 0.25 -6.13
CA LYS A 235 -20.65 -0.24 -6.61
C LYS A 235 -21.81 0.66 -6.21
N ASN A 236 -21.68 1.39 -5.09
CA ASN A 236 -22.71 2.32 -4.62
C ASN A 236 -22.89 3.52 -5.54
N THR A 237 -21.90 3.88 -6.34
CA THR A 237 -21.93 4.96 -7.34
C THR A 237 -21.95 4.44 -8.76
N GLU A 238 -21.35 3.27 -9.03
CA GLU A 238 -21.21 2.69 -10.36
C GLU A 238 -22.31 1.66 -10.71
N GLY A 239 -23.13 1.29 -9.71
CA GLY A 239 -24.26 0.39 -9.87
C GLY A 239 -23.97 -1.08 -9.56
N ASP A 240 -22.79 -1.62 -9.90
CA ASP A 240 -22.36 -2.98 -9.59
C ASP A 240 -20.84 -3.11 -9.46
N THR A 241 -20.35 -4.29 -9.08
CA THR A 241 -18.92 -4.56 -8.90
C THR A 241 -18.15 -4.60 -10.22
N LEU A 242 -18.79 -4.95 -11.35
CA LEU A 242 -18.14 -4.94 -12.67
C LEU A 242 -17.76 -3.52 -13.07
N HIS A 243 -18.74 -2.59 -13.03
CA HIS A 243 -18.51 -1.19 -13.35
C HIS A 243 -17.59 -0.50 -12.34
N ALA A 244 -17.64 -0.88 -11.06
CA ALA A 244 -16.71 -0.44 -10.04
C ALA A 244 -15.26 -0.80 -10.41
N GLY A 245 -14.99 -2.04 -10.82
CA GLY A 245 -13.68 -2.48 -11.28
C GLY A 245 -13.19 -1.70 -12.51
N VAL A 246 -14.08 -1.50 -13.50
CA VAL A 246 -13.78 -0.69 -14.70
C VAL A 246 -13.43 0.75 -14.33
N ALA A 247 -14.21 1.39 -13.46
CA ALA A 247 -13.99 2.77 -13.03
C ALA A 247 -12.63 2.92 -12.33
N ALA A 248 -12.31 2.01 -11.39
CA ALA A 248 -11.04 2.03 -10.68
C ALA A 248 -9.85 1.78 -11.62
N ARG A 249 -9.94 0.78 -12.53
CA ARG A 249 -8.88 0.51 -13.50
C ARG A 249 -8.64 1.71 -14.42
N LYS A 250 -9.68 2.31 -14.97
CA LYS A 250 -9.59 3.51 -15.80
C LYS A 250 -9.01 4.71 -15.06
N ALA A 251 -9.31 4.84 -13.78
CA ALA A 251 -8.71 5.87 -12.93
C ALA A 251 -7.21 5.65 -12.67
N GLY A 252 -6.68 4.43 -12.83
CA GLY A 252 -5.25 4.17 -12.68
C GLY A 252 -4.87 3.23 -11.53
N VAL A 253 -5.82 2.56 -10.88
CA VAL A 253 -5.56 1.51 -9.89
C VAL A 253 -5.02 0.27 -10.60
N ASP A 254 -3.87 -0.24 -10.16
CA ASP A 254 -3.18 -1.38 -10.77
C ASP A 254 -3.43 -2.69 -10.01
N VAL A 255 -3.53 -2.63 -8.69
CA VAL A 255 -3.66 -3.81 -7.82
C VAL A 255 -4.80 -3.60 -6.85
N SER A 256 -5.74 -4.55 -6.80
CA SER A 256 -6.79 -4.55 -5.78
C SER A 256 -6.30 -5.21 -4.49
N LEU A 257 -6.99 -4.93 -3.39
CA LEU A 257 -6.74 -5.56 -2.11
C LEU A 257 -8.01 -6.31 -1.69
N TRP A 258 -8.12 -7.58 -2.13
CA TRP A 258 -9.20 -8.57 -2.01
C TRP A 258 -10.60 -8.13 -2.45
N ASP A 259 -10.68 -7.19 -3.41
CA ASP A 259 -11.95 -6.80 -4.04
C ASP A 259 -12.48 -7.87 -4.99
N GLU A 260 -13.79 -8.07 -5.04
CA GLU A 260 -14.47 -8.87 -6.05
C GLU A 260 -14.38 -8.20 -7.43
N ALA A 261 -14.49 -6.86 -7.48
CA ALA A 261 -14.54 -6.07 -8.69
C ALA A 261 -13.40 -6.36 -9.67
N PHE A 262 -12.16 -6.51 -9.18
CA PHE A 262 -11.00 -6.79 -10.04
C PHE A 262 -10.99 -8.25 -10.57
N SER A 263 -11.66 -9.17 -9.90
CA SER A 263 -11.81 -10.55 -10.42
C SER A 263 -12.68 -10.58 -11.68
N ARG A 264 -13.48 -9.54 -11.92
CA ARG A 264 -14.40 -9.39 -13.05
C ARG A 264 -13.85 -8.60 -14.24
N LEU A 265 -12.59 -8.13 -14.18
CA LEU A 265 -12.01 -7.33 -15.28
C LEU A 265 -11.91 -8.10 -16.62
N GLY A 266 -11.75 -9.42 -16.58
CA GLY A 266 -11.85 -10.26 -17.80
C GLY A 266 -13.24 -10.17 -18.45
N GLU A 267 -14.30 -10.24 -17.66
CA GLU A 267 -15.67 -10.05 -18.10
C GLU A 267 -15.88 -8.63 -18.70
N ALA A 268 -15.26 -7.62 -18.09
CA ALA A 268 -15.33 -6.25 -18.60
C ALA A 268 -14.70 -6.13 -20.00
N VAL A 269 -13.59 -6.81 -20.26
CA VAL A 269 -12.98 -6.86 -21.60
C VAL A 269 -13.89 -7.57 -22.59
N GLU A 270 -14.45 -8.73 -22.23
CA GLU A 270 -15.38 -9.49 -23.08
C GLU A 270 -16.63 -8.68 -23.46
N GLN A 271 -17.08 -7.81 -22.56
CA GLN A 271 -18.22 -6.90 -22.81
C GLN A 271 -17.84 -5.59 -23.52
N GLY A 272 -16.55 -5.34 -23.79
CA GLY A 272 -16.06 -4.11 -24.42
C GLY A 272 -16.13 -2.87 -23.52
N LEU A 273 -16.20 -3.06 -22.19
CA LEU A 273 -16.22 -1.97 -21.21
C LEU A 273 -14.80 -1.46 -20.88
N LEU A 274 -13.79 -2.31 -21.12
CA LEU A 274 -12.39 -2.06 -20.86
C LEU A 274 -11.55 -2.65 -22.01
N ASP A 275 -10.52 -1.94 -22.45
CA ASP A 275 -9.56 -2.50 -23.40
C ASP A 275 -8.56 -3.42 -22.70
N GLU A 276 -8.19 -4.54 -23.33
CA GLU A 276 -7.21 -5.49 -22.78
C GLU A 276 -5.87 -4.79 -22.50
N SER A 277 -5.48 -3.81 -23.33
CA SER A 277 -4.27 -3.01 -23.14
C SER A 277 -4.22 -2.24 -21.82
N GLU A 278 -5.37 -1.90 -21.25
CA GLU A 278 -5.42 -1.25 -19.93
C GLU A 278 -5.10 -2.23 -18.81
N ILE A 279 -5.44 -3.52 -18.98
CA ILE A 279 -5.03 -4.60 -18.05
C ILE A 279 -3.55 -4.87 -18.20
N ASP A 280 -3.06 -4.97 -19.44
CA ASP A 280 -1.64 -5.20 -19.76
C ASP A 280 -0.73 -4.14 -19.12
N GLU A 281 -1.15 -2.86 -19.12
CA GLU A 281 -0.43 -1.78 -18.44
C GLU A 281 -0.18 -2.10 -16.96
N SER A 282 -1.19 -2.55 -16.24
CA SER A 282 -1.08 -2.91 -14.80
C SER A 282 -0.28 -4.19 -14.59
N VAL A 283 -0.54 -5.20 -15.42
CA VAL A 283 0.20 -6.48 -15.38
C VAL A 283 1.68 -6.25 -15.58
N LEU A 284 2.06 -5.40 -16.55
CA LEU A 284 3.46 -5.05 -16.81
C LEU A 284 4.15 -4.45 -15.58
N LYS A 285 3.50 -3.51 -14.89
CA LYS A 285 4.06 -2.91 -13.65
C LYS A 285 4.27 -3.94 -12.55
N VAL A 286 3.29 -4.82 -12.34
CA VAL A 286 3.39 -5.89 -11.34
C VAL A 286 4.48 -6.90 -11.70
N LEU A 287 4.58 -7.30 -12.96
CA LEU A 287 5.63 -8.23 -13.41
C LEU A 287 7.02 -7.61 -13.31
N LYS A 288 7.17 -6.34 -13.74
CA LYS A 288 8.42 -5.59 -13.59
C LYS A 288 8.89 -5.62 -12.13
N LEU A 289 7.99 -5.30 -11.19
CA LEU A 289 8.32 -5.31 -9.76
C LEU A 289 8.73 -6.70 -9.28
N LYS A 290 8.06 -7.77 -9.73
CA LYS A 290 8.45 -9.16 -9.40
C LYS A 290 9.86 -9.51 -9.92
N PHE A 291 10.22 -9.06 -11.13
CA PHE A 291 11.57 -9.24 -11.66
C PHE A 291 12.61 -8.45 -10.84
N GLU A 292 12.33 -7.21 -10.51
CA GLU A 292 13.21 -6.36 -9.69
C GLU A 292 13.44 -6.93 -8.28
N LYS A 293 12.43 -7.62 -7.71
CA LYS A 293 12.55 -8.35 -6.44
C LYS A 293 13.28 -9.69 -6.56
N GLY A 294 13.60 -10.15 -7.79
CA GLY A 294 14.29 -11.42 -8.03
C GLY A 294 13.43 -12.65 -7.76
N LEU A 295 12.10 -12.52 -7.77
CA LEU A 295 11.19 -13.61 -7.40
C LEU A 295 11.21 -14.78 -8.38
N PHE A 296 11.57 -14.55 -9.65
CA PHE A 296 11.65 -15.61 -10.65
C PHE A 296 12.88 -16.49 -10.46
N GLU A 297 13.99 -15.90 -10.02
CA GLU A 297 15.26 -16.60 -9.77
C GLU A 297 15.30 -17.20 -8.37
N HIS A 298 14.70 -16.50 -7.39
CA HIS A 298 14.77 -16.86 -5.97
C HIS A 298 13.40 -16.80 -5.28
N PRO A 299 12.43 -17.65 -5.69
CA PRO A 299 11.07 -17.59 -5.15
C PRO A 299 10.95 -18.09 -3.71
N TYR A 300 11.97 -18.76 -3.16
CA TYR A 300 11.93 -19.41 -1.84
C TYR A 300 13.00 -18.88 -0.88
N ILE A 301 12.68 -18.90 0.40
CA ILE A 301 13.64 -18.63 1.49
C ILE A 301 14.51 -19.87 1.73
N CYS A 302 15.81 -19.68 1.82
CA CYS A 302 16.72 -20.74 2.23
C CYS A 302 16.61 -20.97 3.75
N LEU A 303 16.07 -22.13 4.15
CA LEU A 303 15.87 -22.48 5.57
C LEU A 303 17.14 -22.88 6.30
N LEU A 304 18.31 -22.89 5.64
CA LEU A 304 19.59 -23.23 6.28
C LEU A 304 20.17 -22.10 7.14
N TYR A 305 19.64 -20.89 7.02
CA TYR A 305 20.15 -19.67 7.66
C TYR A 305 19.08 -18.88 8.43
N THR A 306 17.92 -19.46 8.67
CA THR A 306 16.81 -18.87 9.43
C THR A 306 16.66 -19.53 10.79
#